data_28b1a58a5e1a9689510427fe5cdd58f9
#
_entry.id   28b1a58a5e1a9689510427fe5cdd58f9
#
_cell.length_a   1.000
_cell.length_b   1.000
_cell.length_c   1.000
_cell.angle_alpha   90.00
_cell.angle_beta   90.00
_cell.angle_gamma   90.00
#
_symmetry.space_group_name_H-M   'P 1'
#
loop_
_entity.id
_entity.type
_entity.pdbx_description
1 polymer ?
#
loop_
_entity_poly.entity_id
_entity_poly.type
_entity_poly.pdbx_seq_one_letter_code
_entity_poly.pdbx_strand_id
1 'polypeptide(L)'
;MPFSGPFGLGELIAEAIRRLGAKPLSTGTGRTYGELNRILEEEQPDTYVGMPTALLSMLRMCGKGSIKRALVSGDACPKTVMKAIEEILQTRLWPHYGSREMGLGGAICCTAHEGMHMRENHCITEIIDENGNVLPDGKWGELVITTIGMEAQPLIRYRTGDWSRIIPGRCLCGSEIKRLDFVKRMDPLGSIREMDELLFEIPELVDYCVKIVDGKKEITALFTSDNGEERIRSVLEEKDIRSWNCKKAKWEDGALYPGKRVTRQ
;
A
#
# COMPACT_ATOMS: atom_id res chain seq x y z
N MET A 1 -11.15 0.72 -7.70
CA MET A 1 -10.30 1.77 -7.08
C MET A 1 -11.00 2.28 -5.82
N PRO A 2 -10.41 2.16 -4.64
CA PRO A 2 -11.05 2.53 -3.37
C PRO A 2 -10.83 3.99 -2.97
N PHE A 3 -10.65 4.90 -3.93
CA PHE A 3 -10.46 6.32 -3.67
C PHE A 3 -11.77 7.04 -3.97
N SER A 4 -12.47 7.49 -2.93
CA SER A 4 -13.77 8.15 -3.04
C SER A 4 -13.69 9.64 -2.75
N GLY A 5 -14.61 10.39 -3.32
CA GLY A 5 -14.85 11.81 -3.11
C GLY A 5 -14.77 12.62 -4.40
N PRO A 6 -15.61 13.64 -4.57
CA PRO A 6 -15.52 14.55 -5.69
C PRO A 6 -14.15 15.25 -5.67
N PHE A 7 -13.53 15.39 -6.84
CA PHE A 7 -12.17 15.91 -7.01
C PHE A 7 -11.06 15.10 -6.30
N GLY A 8 -11.35 13.87 -5.94
CA GLY A 8 -10.40 12.97 -5.29
C GLY A 8 -9.47 12.26 -6.28
N LEU A 9 -8.45 11.59 -5.74
CA LEU A 9 -7.48 10.79 -6.51
C LEU A 9 -8.17 9.75 -7.41
N GLY A 10 -9.30 9.20 -6.98
CA GLY A 10 -10.05 8.19 -7.76
C GLY A 10 -10.55 8.72 -9.10
N GLU A 11 -11.07 9.95 -9.15
CA GLU A 11 -11.54 10.56 -10.39
C GLU A 11 -10.38 10.91 -11.33
N LEU A 12 -9.28 11.44 -10.78
CA LEU A 12 -8.08 11.73 -11.56
C LEU A 12 -7.49 10.47 -12.20
N ILE A 13 -7.43 9.37 -11.45
CA ILE A 13 -6.97 8.08 -11.99
C ILE A 13 -7.97 7.56 -13.03
N ALA A 14 -9.27 7.66 -12.79
CA ALA A 14 -10.28 7.24 -13.74
C ALA A 14 -10.17 8.02 -15.08
N GLU A 15 -9.96 9.33 -15.00
CA GLU A 15 -9.73 10.15 -16.17
C GLU A 15 -8.44 9.77 -16.92
N ALA A 16 -7.35 9.54 -16.17
CA ALA A 16 -6.10 9.08 -16.77
C ALA A 16 -6.27 7.72 -17.48
N ILE A 17 -7.01 6.79 -16.89
CA ILE A 17 -7.32 5.48 -17.49
C ILE A 17 -8.13 5.65 -18.79
N ARG A 18 -9.13 6.55 -18.82
CA ARG A 18 -9.89 6.84 -20.06
C ARG A 18 -9.00 7.40 -21.16
N ARG A 19 -8.10 8.32 -20.82
CA ARG A 19 -7.13 8.89 -21.80
C ARG A 19 -6.17 7.84 -22.36
N LEU A 20 -5.90 6.77 -21.61
CA LEU A 20 -5.14 5.62 -22.08
C LEU A 20 -5.99 4.62 -22.92
N GLY A 21 -7.27 4.92 -23.19
CA GLY A 21 -8.16 4.08 -23.95
C GLY A 21 -8.72 2.87 -23.17
N ALA A 22 -8.61 2.85 -21.84
CA ALA A 22 -9.13 1.80 -20.99
C ALA A 22 -10.42 2.23 -20.26
N LYS A 23 -11.24 1.26 -19.85
CA LYS A 23 -12.47 1.48 -19.08
C LYS A 23 -12.16 1.53 -17.58
N PRO A 24 -12.31 2.66 -16.89
CA PRO A 24 -12.14 2.70 -15.43
C PRO A 24 -13.39 2.13 -14.73
N LEU A 25 -13.13 1.34 -13.69
CA LEU A 25 -14.15 0.83 -12.80
C LEU A 25 -13.85 1.31 -11.37
N SER A 26 -14.65 2.27 -10.89
CA SER A 26 -14.49 2.82 -9.54
C SER A 26 -15.42 2.10 -8.58
N THR A 27 -14.85 1.34 -7.65
CA THR A 27 -15.62 0.61 -6.62
C THR A 27 -15.94 1.47 -5.40
N GLY A 28 -15.19 2.55 -5.18
CA GLY A 28 -15.28 3.33 -3.94
C GLY A 28 -14.74 2.58 -2.73
N THR A 29 -15.04 3.12 -1.54
CA THR A 29 -14.72 2.50 -0.25
C THR A 29 -15.99 1.93 0.39
N GLY A 30 -15.82 0.99 1.35
CA GLY A 30 -16.92 0.45 2.15
C GLY A 30 -17.77 -0.61 1.44
N ARG A 31 -17.27 -1.19 0.36
CA ARG A 31 -17.91 -2.35 -0.28
C ARG A 31 -17.71 -3.60 0.55
N THR A 32 -18.74 -4.44 0.57
CA THR A 32 -18.66 -5.80 1.10
C THR A 32 -17.90 -6.72 0.14
N TYR A 33 -17.39 -7.84 0.64
CA TYR A 33 -16.74 -8.84 -0.21
C TYR A 33 -17.72 -9.45 -1.22
N GLY A 34 -18.99 -9.61 -0.86
CA GLY A 34 -20.04 -10.05 -1.77
C GLY A 34 -20.27 -9.09 -2.93
N GLU A 35 -20.28 -7.77 -2.66
CA GLU A 35 -20.39 -6.76 -3.72
C GLU A 35 -19.14 -6.74 -4.62
N LEU A 36 -17.94 -6.89 -4.03
CA LEU A 36 -16.69 -6.96 -4.79
C LEU A 36 -16.65 -8.20 -5.69
N ASN A 37 -17.07 -9.36 -5.17
CA ASN A 37 -17.15 -10.59 -5.95
C ASN A 37 -18.09 -10.44 -7.15
N ARG A 38 -19.29 -9.88 -6.94
CA ARG A 38 -20.24 -9.61 -8.03
C ARG A 38 -19.65 -8.71 -9.10
N ILE A 39 -18.95 -7.64 -8.70
CA ILE A 39 -18.27 -6.74 -9.64
C ILE A 39 -17.18 -7.47 -10.44
N LEU A 40 -16.42 -8.37 -9.80
CA LEU A 40 -15.41 -9.18 -10.50
C LEU A 40 -16.04 -10.12 -11.53
N GLU A 41 -17.17 -10.71 -11.21
CA GLU A 41 -17.90 -11.62 -12.10
C GLU A 41 -18.58 -10.89 -13.27
N GLU A 42 -19.23 -9.75 -13.02
CA GLU A 42 -19.99 -9.01 -14.04
C GLU A 42 -19.09 -8.18 -14.95
N GLU A 43 -18.12 -7.45 -14.39
CA GLU A 43 -17.31 -6.46 -15.11
C GLU A 43 -15.97 -7.02 -15.64
N GLN A 44 -15.55 -8.19 -15.15
CA GLN A 44 -14.33 -8.89 -15.59
C GLN A 44 -13.08 -7.97 -15.69
N PRO A 45 -12.73 -7.17 -14.66
CA PRO A 45 -11.59 -6.27 -14.73
C PRO A 45 -10.27 -7.03 -14.85
N ASP A 46 -9.38 -6.62 -15.74
CA ASP A 46 -8.07 -7.25 -15.92
C ASP A 46 -6.96 -6.61 -15.10
N THR A 47 -7.19 -5.41 -14.57
CA THR A 47 -6.18 -4.63 -13.86
C THR A 47 -6.75 -4.01 -12.59
N TYR A 48 -6.05 -4.20 -11.48
CA TYR A 48 -6.35 -3.54 -10.21
C TYR A 48 -5.47 -2.30 -10.03
N VAL A 49 -6.07 -1.23 -9.48
CA VAL A 49 -5.34 -0.03 -9.02
C VAL A 49 -5.84 0.32 -7.63
N GLY A 50 -4.97 0.30 -6.62
CA GLY A 50 -5.36 0.62 -5.25
C GLY A 50 -4.38 0.17 -4.18
N MET A 51 -4.87 0.07 -2.93
CA MET A 51 -4.04 -0.31 -1.79
C MET A 51 -3.67 -1.80 -1.82
N PRO A 52 -2.42 -2.16 -1.46
CA PRO A 52 -1.96 -3.55 -1.51
C PRO A 52 -2.74 -4.46 -0.55
N THR A 53 -2.99 -4.01 0.67
CA THR A 53 -3.69 -4.82 1.67
C THR A 53 -5.15 -5.04 1.33
N ALA A 54 -5.84 -4.03 0.77
CA ALA A 54 -7.21 -4.19 0.28
C ALA A 54 -7.29 -5.16 -0.91
N LEU A 55 -6.28 -5.16 -1.79
CA LEU A 55 -6.16 -6.15 -2.85
C LEU A 55 -6.02 -7.57 -2.29
N LEU A 56 -5.09 -7.77 -1.35
CA LEU A 56 -4.87 -9.09 -0.76
C LEU A 56 -6.12 -9.61 -0.06
N SER A 57 -6.79 -8.76 0.71
CA SER A 57 -8.06 -9.06 1.38
C SER A 57 -9.13 -9.52 0.39
N MET A 58 -9.32 -8.77 -0.70
CA MET A 58 -10.23 -9.13 -1.78
C MET A 58 -9.84 -10.46 -2.45
N LEU A 59 -8.55 -10.66 -2.76
CA LEU A 59 -8.08 -11.89 -3.39
C LEU A 59 -8.28 -13.13 -2.52
N ARG A 60 -8.11 -13.00 -1.20
CA ARG A 60 -8.33 -14.09 -0.24
C ARG A 60 -9.80 -14.45 -0.07
N MET A 61 -10.70 -13.47 -0.22
CA MET A 61 -12.15 -13.70 -0.14
C MET A 61 -12.78 -14.09 -1.48
N CYS A 62 -12.49 -13.36 -2.53
CA CYS A 62 -13.17 -13.49 -3.82
C CYS A 62 -12.36 -14.27 -4.87
N GLY A 63 -11.09 -14.59 -4.59
CA GLY A 63 -10.17 -15.08 -5.60
C GLY A 63 -9.72 -13.99 -6.59
N LYS A 64 -8.92 -14.36 -7.58
CA LYS A 64 -8.35 -13.38 -8.53
C LYS A 64 -9.33 -12.98 -9.66
N GLY A 65 -10.35 -13.77 -9.91
CA GLY A 65 -11.24 -13.55 -11.05
C GLY A 65 -10.46 -13.37 -12.35
N SER A 66 -10.77 -12.30 -13.07
CA SER A 66 -10.12 -11.90 -14.33
C SER A 66 -8.87 -11.02 -14.15
N ILE A 67 -8.49 -10.65 -12.92
CA ILE A 67 -7.36 -9.77 -12.64
C ILE A 67 -6.04 -10.41 -13.04
N LYS A 68 -5.28 -9.72 -13.88
CA LYS A 68 -3.98 -10.16 -14.42
C LYS A 68 -2.83 -9.27 -13.96
N ARG A 69 -3.11 -8.04 -13.54
CA ARG A 69 -2.10 -7.03 -13.17
C ARG A 69 -2.59 -6.19 -12.01
N ALA A 70 -1.64 -5.66 -11.23
CA ALA A 70 -1.99 -4.74 -10.16
C ALA A 70 -0.93 -3.64 -10.00
N LEU A 71 -1.39 -2.39 -10.04
CA LEU A 71 -0.66 -1.23 -9.59
C LEU A 71 -1.08 -0.95 -8.15
N VAL A 72 -0.13 -1.04 -7.22
CA VAL A 72 -0.39 -0.86 -5.79
C VAL A 72 0.19 0.45 -5.28
N SER A 73 -0.64 1.21 -4.57
CA SER A 73 -0.33 2.55 -4.08
C SER A 73 -1.23 2.94 -2.91
N GLY A 74 -0.94 4.07 -2.28
CA GLY A 74 -1.78 4.70 -1.25
C GLY A 74 -1.52 4.20 0.17
N ASP A 75 -0.78 3.12 0.32
CA ASP A 75 -0.28 2.61 1.60
C ASP A 75 1.04 1.86 1.37
N ALA A 76 1.77 1.58 2.46
CA ALA A 76 2.95 0.74 2.40
C ALA A 76 2.58 -0.66 1.88
N CYS A 77 3.48 -1.25 1.09
CA CYS A 77 3.34 -2.63 0.62
C CYS A 77 4.36 -3.51 1.36
N PRO A 78 3.97 -4.19 2.45
CA PRO A 78 4.83 -5.15 3.15
C PRO A 78 5.29 -6.25 2.20
N LYS A 79 6.47 -6.79 2.43
CA LYS A 79 7.03 -7.86 1.56
C LYS A 79 6.15 -9.11 1.55
N THR A 80 5.60 -9.48 2.69
CA THR A 80 4.65 -10.58 2.84
C THR A 80 3.39 -10.38 2.02
N VAL A 81 2.81 -9.16 2.07
CA VAL A 81 1.63 -8.80 1.28
C VAL A 81 1.94 -8.85 -0.21
N MET A 82 3.09 -8.28 -0.62
CA MET A 82 3.53 -8.33 -2.01
C MET A 82 3.66 -9.76 -2.51
N LYS A 83 4.39 -10.59 -1.77
CA LYS A 83 4.61 -12.00 -2.10
C LYS A 83 3.30 -12.77 -2.23
N ALA A 84 2.41 -12.63 -1.26
CA ALA A 84 1.10 -13.30 -1.27
C ALA A 84 0.24 -12.89 -2.50
N ILE A 85 0.22 -11.60 -2.85
CA ILE A 85 -0.51 -11.13 -4.04
C ILE A 85 0.12 -11.68 -5.32
N GLU A 86 1.46 -11.62 -5.45
CA GLU A 86 2.18 -12.12 -6.63
C GLU A 86 1.97 -13.64 -6.82
N GLU A 87 1.93 -14.40 -5.72
CA GLU A 87 1.61 -15.83 -5.75
C GLU A 87 0.18 -16.12 -6.22
N ILE A 88 -0.81 -15.34 -5.76
CA ILE A 88 -2.22 -15.52 -6.19
C ILE A 88 -2.41 -15.10 -7.64
N LEU A 89 -1.86 -13.95 -8.03
CA LEU A 89 -2.02 -13.40 -9.38
C LEU A 89 -1.11 -14.07 -10.42
N GLN A 90 -0.05 -14.75 -9.98
CA GLN A 90 1.00 -15.32 -10.85
C GLN A 90 1.66 -14.26 -11.76
N THR A 91 1.86 -13.06 -11.19
CA THR A 91 2.51 -11.93 -11.87
C THR A 91 3.17 -11.00 -10.86
N ARG A 92 4.13 -10.18 -11.33
CA ARG A 92 4.78 -9.17 -10.50
C ARG A 92 3.86 -7.97 -10.29
N LEU A 93 3.93 -7.38 -9.10
CA LEU A 93 3.22 -6.15 -8.78
C LEU A 93 3.95 -4.93 -9.34
N TRP A 94 3.20 -3.84 -9.53
CA TRP A 94 3.68 -2.53 -9.93
C TRP A 94 3.51 -1.53 -8.78
N PRO A 95 4.49 -1.45 -7.86
CA PRO A 95 4.46 -0.48 -6.79
C PRO A 95 4.56 0.94 -7.32
N HIS A 96 3.78 1.84 -6.71
CA HIS A 96 3.80 3.27 -6.95
C HIS A 96 3.84 3.99 -5.60
N TYR A 97 4.71 4.97 -5.49
CA TYR A 97 4.79 5.88 -4.35
C TYR A 97 4.36 7.28 -4.76
N GLY A 98 3.57 7.92 -3.91
CA GLY A 98 3.17 9.30 -4.10
C GLY A 98 2.41 9.84 -2.91
N SER A 99 2.33 11.14 -2.83
CA SER A 99 1.59 11.87 -1.82
C SER A 99 0.92 13.10 -2.44
N ARG A 100 0.07 13.77 -1.69
CA ARG A 100 -0.57 15.02 -2.15
C ARG A 100 0.46 16.10 -2.40
N GLU A 101 1.50 16.14 -1.59
CA GLU A 101 2.62 17.08 -1.66
C GLU A 101 3.42 16.94 -2.95
N MET A 102 3.44 15.75 -3.55
CA MET A 102 4.11 15.46 -4.83
C MET A 102 3.17 15.59 -6.05
N GLY A 103 1.96 16.10 -5.87
CA GLY A 103 0.97 16.14 -6.96
C GLY A 103 0.58 14.73 -7.42
N LEU A 104 0.36 13.82 -6.45
CA LEU A 104 -0.16 12.45 -6.59
C LEU A 104 0.83 11.40 -7.10
N GLY A 105 1.85 11.74 -7.85
CA GLY A 105 2.81 10.77 -8.37
C GLY A 105 4.24 11.17 -8.05
N GLY A 106 4.93 10.41 -7.21
CA GLY A 106 6.34 10.63 -6.86
C GLY A 106 7.28 9.65 -7.55
N ALA A 107 6.95 8.37 -7.51
CA ALA A 107 7.78 7.32 -8.12
C ALA A 107 6.95 6.10 -8.55
N ILE A 108 7.38 5.42 -9.60
CA ILE A 108 6.70 4.24 -10.14
C ILE A 108 7.68 3.14 -10.54
N CYS A 109 7.28 1.90 -10.29
CA CYS A 109 8.05 0.73 -10.71
C CYS A 109 8.11 0.62 -12.24
N CYS A 110 9.19 0.03 -12.75
CA CYS A 110 9.37 -0.29 -14.17
C CYS A 110 9.40 -1.80 -14.41
N THR A 111 9.58 -2.22 -15.66
CA THR A 111 9.65 -3.64 -16.06
C THR A 111 10.78 -4.43 -15.41
N ALA A 112 11.83 -3.78 -14.90
CA ALA A 112 12.89 -4.44 -14.16
C ALA A 112 12.50 -4.82 -12.73
N HIS A 113 11.44 -4.21 -12.18
CA HIS A 113 10.97 -4.41 -10.80
C HIS A 113 12.05 -4.21 -9.72
N GLU A 114 12.98 -3.28 -9.99
CA GLU A 114 14.09 -2.93 -9.10
C GLU A 114 13.93 -1.51 -8.56
N GLY A 115 12.99 -1.32 -7.64
CA GLY A 115 12.64 -0.01 -7.11
C GLY A 115 11.70 0.78 -8.01
N MET A 116 11.52 2.07 -7.69
CA MET A 116 10.56 2.96 -8.34
C MET A 116 11.28 4.19 -8.90
N HIS A 117 11.17 4.42 -10.20
CA HIS A 117 11.72 5.61 -10.85
C HIS A 117 11.00 6.87 -10.41
N MET A 118 11.78 7.87 -10.01
CA MET A 118 11.26 9.15 -9.50
C MET A 118 10.85 10.08 -10.62
N ARG A 119 9.87 10.92 -10.36
CA ARG A 119 9.45 12.00 -11.28
C ARG A 119 10.37 13.21 -11.11
N GLU A 120 11.62 13.12 -11.55
CA GLU A 120 12.66 14.15 -11.37
C GLU A 120 12.33 15.49 -12.05
N ASN A 121 11.40 15.50 -13.01
CA ASN A 121 10.89 16.72 -13.63
C ASN A 121 9.85 17.49 -12.79
N HIS A 122 9.37 16.90 -11.68
CA HIS A 122 8.39 17.52 -10.80
C HIS A 122 8.85 17.63 -9.34
N CYS A 123 9.80 16.77 -8.94
CA CYS A 123 10.31 16.75 -7.58
C CYS A 123 11.80 16.48 -7.57
N ILE A 124 12.54 17.30 -6.84
CA ILE A 124 13.89 16.96 -6.38
C ILE A 124 13.72 16.13 -5.12
N THR A 125 14.39 14.99 -5.06
CA THR A 125 14.31 14.07 -3.94
C THR A 125 15.67 13.90 -3.28
N GLU A 126 15.71 14.03 -1.97
CA GLU A 126 16.89 13.83 -1.13
C GLU A 126 16.59 12.76 -0.08
N ILE A 127 17.62 12.03 0.31
CA ILE A 127 17.57 11.17 1.51
C ILE A 127 18.47 11.82 2.55
N ILE A 128 17.95 12.07 3.75
CA ILE A 128 18.68 12.76 4.80
C ILE A 128 18.84 11.93 6.06
N ASP A 129 19.87 12.25 6.83
CA ASP A 129 20.05 11.77 8.19
C ASP A 129 19.20 12.56 9.20
N GLU A 130 19.30 12.23 10.48
CA GLU A 130 18.60 12.91 11.58
C GLU A 130 19.00 14.38 11.74
N ASN A 131 20.21 14.73 11.33
CA ASN A 131 20.76 16.10 11.37
C ASN A 131 20.37 16.94 10.14
N GLY A 132 19.71 16.34 9.14
CA GLY A 132 19.30 17.00 7.90
C GLY A 132 20.35 17.02 6.81
N ASN A 133 21.48 16.29 6.97
CA ASN A 133 22.50 16.17 5.94
C ASN A 133 22.09 15.15 4.88
N VAL A 134 22.36 15.46 3.61
CA VAL A 134 22.07 14.56 2.50
C VAL A 134 22.98 13.33 2.57
N LEU A 135 22.36 12.16 2.51
CA LEU A 135 23.05 10.87 2.51
C LEU A 135 23.41 10.45 1.07
N PRO A 136 24.54 9.76 0.89
CA PRO A 136 24.87 9.17 -0.40
C PRO A 136 23.91 8.06 -0.79
N ASP A 137 23.79 7.81 -2.10
CA ASP A 137 22.97 6.74 -2.65
C ASP A 137 23.28 5.40 -1.97
N GLY A 138 22.25 4.61 -1.72
CA GLY A 138 22.35 3.32 -1.01
C GLY A 138 22.14 3.41 0.51
N LYS A 139 22.25 4.59 1.11
CA LYS A 139 22.01 4.78 2.54
C LYS A 139 20.54 5.05 2.82
N TRP A 140 20.02 4.41 3.88
CA TRP A 140 18.67 4.62 4.37
C TRP A 140 18.57 5.90 5.18
N GLY A 141 17.53 6.69 4.93
CA GLY A 141 17.26 7.93 5.65
C GLY A 141 15.84 8.43 5.41
N GLU A 142 15.53 9.60 5.92
CA GLU A 142 14.24 10.25 5.70
C GLU A 142 14.16 10.82 4.29
N LEU A 143 13.04 10.58 3.64
CA LEU A 143 12.73 11.12 2.33
C LEU A 143 12.32 12.59 2.44
N VAL A 144 13.02 13.43 1.70
CA VAL A 144 12.75 14.88 1.61
C VAL A 144 12.48 15.22 0.16
N ILE A 145 11.52 16.10 -0.07
CA ILE A 145 11.16 16.56 -1.41
C ILE A 145 11.20 18.08 -1.54
N THR A 146 11.59 18.53 -2.73
CA THR A 146 11.41 19.90 -3.20
C THR A 146 10.58 19.84 -4.47
N THR A 147 9.43 20.53 -4.49
CA THR A 147 8.54 20.54 -5.66
C THR A 147 9.00 21.51 -6.73
N ILE A 148 8.83 21.14 -7.99
CA ILE A 148 9.17 21.96 -9.16
C ILE A 148 7.87 22.32 -9.87
N GLY A 149 7.66 23.62 -10.16
CA GLY A 149 6.50 24.09 -10.92
C GLY A 149 5.16 24.07 -10.16
N MET A 150 5.17 23.89 -8.84
CA MET A 150 4.00 24.03 -7.98
C MET A 150 3.92 25.46 -7.43
N GLU A 151 3.33 26.37 -8.18
CA GLU A 151 3.33 27.80 -7.87
C GLU A 151 2.45 28.16 -6.67
N ALA A 152 1.31 27.47 -6.48
CA ALA A 152 0.35 27.82 -5.44
C ALA A 152 0.87 27.48 -4.03
N GLN A 153 1.63 26.40 -3.89
CA GLN A 153 2.23 25.96 -2.63
C GLN A 153 3.55 25.24 -2.91
N PRO A 154 4.65 25.99 -3.16
CA PRO A 154 5.96 25.38 -3.34
C PRO A 154 6.45 24.79 -2.02
N LEU A 155 6.96 23.58 -2.08
CA LEU A 155 7.59 22.89 -0.96
C LEU A 155 9.10 22.83 -1.21
N ILE A 156 9.88 23.35 -0.27
CA ILE A 156 11.34 23.34 -0.33
C ILE A 156 11.85 22.51 0.84
N ARG A 157 12.56 21.42 0.52
CA ARG A 157 13.09 20.45 1.48
C ARG A 157 12.05 19.99 2.50
N TYR A 158 10.84 19.67 2.02
CA TYR A 158 9.75 19.17 2.84
C TYR A 158 10.07 17.76 3.34
N ARG A 159 10.10 17.59 4.65
CA ARG A 159 10.30 16.30 5.33
C ARG A 159 9.01 15.51 5.29
N THR A 160 8.99 14.41 4.54
CA THR A 160 7.76 13.62 4.31
C THR A 160 7.34 12.75 5.51
N GLY A 161 8.28 12.46 6.41
CA GLY A 161 8.12 11.46 7.46
C GLY A 161 8.14 10.03 6.91
N ASP A 162 8.53 9.85 5.67
CA ASP A 162 8.75 8.56 5.05
C ASP A 162 10.24 8.23 5.00
N TRP A 163 10.56 6.95 5.03
CA TRP A 163 11.92 6.42 5.10
C TRP A 163 12.21 5.55 3.88
N SER A 164 13.30 5.85 3.18
CA SER A 164 13.71 5.11 1.99
C SER A 164 15.22 5.28 1.73
N ARG A 165 15.67 4.84 0.58
CA ARG A 165 17.00 5.13 0.02
C ARG A 165 16.92 5.26 -1.49
N ILE A 166 17.88 5.95 -2.09
CA ILE A 166 18.09 5.91 -3.53
C ILE A 166 18.89 4.65 -3.86
N ILE A 167 18.39 3.85 -4.79
CA ILE A 167 19.08 2.65 -5.25
C ILE A 167 20.26 3.06 -6.16
N PRO A 168 21.51 2.68 -5.83
CA PRO A 168 22.65 3.05 -6.63
C PRO A 168 22.64 2.40 -8.01
N GLY A 169 23.30 3.07 -8.96
CA GLY A 169 23.55 2.54 -10.28
C GLY A 169 22.37 2.60 -11.24
N ARG A 170 22.63 2.22 -12.48
CA ARG A 170 21.66 2.23 -13.58
C ARG A 170 20.63 1.11 -13.43
N CYS A 171 19.39 1.41 -13.81
CA CYS A 171 18.33 0.39 -13.84
C CYS A 171 18.51 -0.58 -15.02
N LEU A 172 18.20 -1.85 -14.83
CA LEU A 172 18.18 -2.85 -15.91
C LEU A 172 17.16 -2.53 -17.02
N CYS A 173 16.18 -1.67 -16.78
CA CYS A 173 15.29 -1.17 -17.83
C CYS A 173 15.98 -0.18 -18.79
N GLY A 174 17.21 0.21 -18.52
CA GLY A 174 17.99 1.15 -19.33
C GLY A 174 17.85 2.62 -18.95
N SER A 175 16.94 2.97 -18.04
CA SER A 175 16.73 4.35 -17.60
C SER A 175 17.83 4.83 -16.65
N GLU A 176 18.21 6.12 -16.81
CA GLU A 176 19.13 6.85 -15.91
C GLU A 176 18.38 7.54 -14.75
N ILE A 177 17.04 7.59 -14.79
CA ILE A 177 16.24 8.21 -13.74
C ILE A 177 16.48 7.48 -12.41
N LYS A 178 16.74 8.21 -11.35
CA LYS A 178 16.97 7.67 -10.00
C LYS A 178 15.78 6.84 -9.53
N ARG A 179 16.08 5.84 -8.70
CA ARG A 179 15.07 4.93 -8.16
C ARG A 179 15.04 5.00 -6.66
N LEU A 180 13.84 5.13 -6.10
CA LEU A 180 13.58 4.85 -4.69
C LEU A 180 13.46 3.34 -4.46
N ASP A 181 13.99 2.89 -3.35
CA ASP A 181 13.66 1.59 -2.76
C ASP A 181 12.27 1.65 -2.12
N PHE A 182 11.84 0.57 -1.46
CA PHE A 182 10.58 0.55 -0.73
C PHE A 182 10.48 1.72 0.23
N VAL A 183 9.35 2.40 0.20
CA VAL A 183 9.07 3.51 1.11
C VAL A 183 8.36 3.00 2.35
N LYS A 184 8.84 3.42 3.51
CA LYS A 184 8.31 3.07 4.82
C LYS A 184 7.83 4.33 5.51
N ARG A 185 6.62 4.34 6.06
CA ARG A 185 6.24 5.39 6.99
C ARG A 185 7.08 5.28 8.27
N MET A 186 7.63 6.38 8.73
CA MET A 186 8.20 6.44 10.08
C MET A 186 7.03 6.39 11.07
N ASP A 187 6.85 5.23 11.69
CA ASP A 187 5.86 5.06 12.76
C ASP A 187 6.54 5.24 14.11
N PRO A 188 6.18 6.27 14.88
CA PRO A 188 6.72 6.47 16.23
C PRO A 188 6.46 5.28 17.16
N LEU A 189 5.52 4.40 16.83
CA LEU A 189 5.14 3.23 17.61
C LEU A 189 5.79 1.92 17.12
N GLY A 190 6.59 1.96 16.05
CA GLY A 190 7.53 0.92 15.62
C GLY A 190 6.98 -0.46 15.25
N SER A 191 5.69 -0.75 15.44
CA SER A 191 5.21 -2.13 15.55
C SER A 191 4.21 -2.60 14.50
N ILE A 192 3.58 -1.68 13.73
CA ILE A 192 2.50 -2.10 12.83
C ILE A 192 3.04 -2.79 11.61
N ARG A 193 4.18 -2.34 11.13
CA ARG A 193 4.83 -2.97 10.00
C ARG A 193 5.34 -4.37 10.32
N GLU A 194 5.90 -4.57 11.52
CA GLU A 194 6.26 -5.91 11.97
C GLU A 194 5.02 -6.79 12.07
N MET A 195 3.90 -6.23 12.49
CA MET A 195 2.62 -6.94 12.52
C MET A 195 2.10 -7.27 11.13
N ASP A 196 2.22 -6.35 10.17
CA ASP A 196 1.86 -6.63 8.78
C ASP A 196 2.70 -7.80 8.22
N GLU A 197 4.03 -7.78 8.43
CA GLU A 197 4.91 -8.85 7.96
C GLU A 197 4.59 -10.19 8.62
N LEU A 198 4.21 -10.21 9.90
CA LEU A 198 3.88 -11.43 10.63
C LEU A 198 2.47 -11.94 10.34
N LEU A 199 1.47 -11.07 10.45
CA LEU A 199 0.07 -11.50 10.35
C LEU A 199 -0.30 -11.88 8.92
N PHE A 200 0.17 -11.15 7.91
CA PHE A 200 -0.12 -11.49 6.52
C PHE A 200 0.62 -12.73 5.99
N GLU A 201 1.62 -13.24 6.73
CA GLU A 201 2.15 -14.59 6.47
C GLU A 201 1.13 -15.69 6.69
N ILE A 202 0.09 -15.43 7.48
CA ILE A 202 -1.00 -16.37 7.73
C ILE A 202 -1.93 -16.38 6.50
N PRO A 203 -2.01 -17.46 5.72
CA PRO A 203 -2.81 -17.48 4.50
C PRO A 203 -4.30 -17.28 4.75
N GLU A 204 -4.76 -17.71 5.91
CA GLU A 204 -6.16 -17.63 6.33
C GLU A 204 -6.57 -16.22 6.78
N LEU A 205 -5.62 -15.34 7.10
CA LEU A 205 -5.93 -13.95 7.47
C LEU A 205 -6.47 -13.19 6.26
N VAL A 206 -7.64 -12.63 6.38
CA VAL A 206 -8.24 -11.77 5.34
C VAL A 206 -7.81 -10.32 5.53
N ASP A 207 -8.04 -9.80 6.72
CA ASP A 207 -7.69 -8.41 7.09
C ASP A 207 -7.60 -8.26 8.61
N TYR A 208 -6.96 -7.19 9.06
CA TYR A 208 -6.97 -6.82 10.48
C TYR A 208 -6.87 -5.30 10.64
N CYS A 209 -7.32 -4.80 11.78
CA CYS A 209 -7.10 -3.41 12.20
C CYS A 209 -6.57 -3.36 13.64
N VAL A 210 -5.88 -2.26 13.94
CA VAL A 210 -5.34 -1.98 15.27
C VAL A 210 -5.97 -0.68 15.79
N LYS A 211 -6.58 -0.73 16.95
CA LYS A 211 -6.97 0.45 17.73
C LYS A 211 -6.02 0.63 18.89
N ILE A 212 -5.67 1.85 19.20
CA ILE A 212 -4.90 2.20 20.40
C ILE A 212 -5.85 2.92 21.34
N VAL A 213 -6.18 2.25 22.44
CA VAL A 213 -7.07 2.75 23.49
C VAL A 213 -6.25 2.78 24.79
N ASP A 214 -6.13 3.95 25.42
CA ASP A 214 -5.35 4.14 26.64
C ASP A 214 -3.92 3.57 26.58
N GLY A 215 -3.25 3.74 25.42
CA GLY A 215 -1.90 3.24 25.16
C GLY A 215 -1.78 1.73 24.95
N LYS A 216 -2.89 0.98 24.96
CA LYS A 216 -2.94 -0.46 24.70
C LYS A 216 -3.41 -0.73 23.27
N LYS A 217 -2.83 -1.75 22.65
CA LYS A 217 -3.23 -2.19 21.32
C LYS A 217 -4.40 -3.17 21.43
N GLU A 218 -5.49 -2.86 20.73
CA GLU A 218 -6.61 -3.76 20.50
C GLU A 218 -6.61 -4.15 19.02
N ILE A 219 -6.58 -5.45 18.75
CA ILE A 219 -6.55 -5.98 17.39
C ILE A 219 -7.88 -6.64 17.07
N THR A 220 -8.41 -6.33 15.90
CA THR A 220 -9.53 -7.07 15.32
C THR A 220 -9.07 -7.66 14.00
N ALA A 221 -9.22 -8.99 13.85
CA ALA A 221 -8.80 -9.74 12.68
C ALA A 221 -9.97 -10.51 12.04
N LEU A 222 -9.96 -10.62 10.72
CA LEU A 222 -10.84 -11.46 9.92
C LEU A 222 -10.05 -12.64 9.35
N PHE A 223 -10.60 -13.85 9.40
CA PHE A 223 -9.98 -15.06 8.84
C PHE A 223 -10.97 -15.90 8.03
N THR A 224 -10.47 -16.76 7.13
CA THR A 224 -11.31 -17.59 6.25
C THR A 224 -11.67 -18.95 6.84
N SER A 225 -10.83 -19.52 7.71
CA SER A 225 -11.01 -20.86 8.28
C SER A 225 -10.62 -20.92 9.75
N ASP A 226 -11.12 -21.91 10.47
CA ASP A 226 -10.93 -22.03 11.93
C ASP A 226 -9.46 -22.16 12.34
N ASN A 227 -8.61 -22.75 11.49
CA ASN A 227 -7.16 -22.79 11.72
C ASN A 227 -6.51 -21.38 11.71
N GLY A 228 -7.13 -20.40 11.05
CA GLY A 228 -6.67 -19.02 11.02
C GLY A 228 -6.70 -18.36 12.39
N GLU A 229 -7.74 -18.62 13.19
CA GLU A 229 -7.82 -18.06 14.55
C GLU A 229 -6.67 -18.53 15.44
N GLU A 230 -6.39 -19.83 15.44
CA GLU A 230 -5.31 -20.40 16.26
C GLU A 230 -3.94 -19.85 15.89
N ARG A 231 -3.66 -19.71 14.57
CA ARG A 231 -2.41 -19.12 14.08
C ARG A 231 -2.29 -17.63 14.43
N ILE A 232 -3.35 -16.86 14.28
CA ILE A 232 -3.39 -15.45 14.66
C ILE A 232 -3.13 -15.31 16.15
N ARG A 233 -3.80 -16.12 16.98
CA ARG A 233 -3.61 -16.16 18.43
C ARG A 233 -2.14 -16.40 18.79
N SER A 234 -1.52 -17.43 18.23
CA SER A 234 -0.12 -17.77 18.49
C SER A 234 0.83 -16.59 18.21
N VAL A 235 0.65 -15.91 17.07
CA VAL A 235 1.45 -14.73 16.72
C VAL A 235 1.23 -13.57 17.67
N LEU A 236 -0.01 -13.31 18.09
CA LEU A 236 -0.33 -12.20 18.99
C LEU A 236 0.20 -12.46 20.42
N GLU A 237 0.10 -13.68 20.90
CA GLU A 237 0.63 -14.11 22.20
C GLU A 237 2.16 -14.03 22.24
N GLU A 238 2.86 -14.44 21.17
CA GLU A 238 4.32 -14.31 21.04
C GLU A 238 4.77 -12.85 21.13
N LYS A 239 3.94 -11.91 20.66
CA LYS A 239 4.20 -10.46 20.73
C LYS A 239 3.64 -9.78 21.99
N ASP A 240 3.22 -10.55 23.01
CA ASP A 240 2.60 -10.07 24.26
C ASP A 240 1.39 -9.15 24.04
N ILE A 241 0.64 -9.38 22.96
CA ILE A 241 -0.59 -8.65 22.66
C ILE A 241 -1.77 -9.43 23.25
N ARG A 242 -2.39 -8.86 24.29
CA ARG A 242 -3.41 -9.55 25.09
C ARG A 242 -4.84 -9.13 24.74
N SER A 243 -5.02 -8.03 24.04
CA SER A 243 -6.35 -7.55 23.64
C SER A 243 -6.55 -7.75 22.15
N TRP A 244 -7.30 -8.76 21.78
CA TRP A 244 -7.61 -9.08 20.40
C TRP A 244 -8.98 -9.74 20.27
N ASN A 245 -9.58 -9.57 19.09
CA ASN A 245 -10.82 -10.20 18.68
C ASN A 245 -10.65 -10.74 17.27
N CYS A 246 -11.01 -12.00 17.08
CA CYS A 246 -10.95 -12.66 15.78
C CYS A 246 -12.35 -13.13 15.38
N LYS A 247 -12.71 -12.96 14.12
CA LYS A 247 -13.95 -13.50 13.59
C LYS A 247 -13.75 -14.08 12.19
N LYS A 248 -14.53 -15.12 11.87
CA LYS A 248 -14.58 -15.66 10.52
C LYS A 248 -15.16 -14.62 9.58
N ALA A 249 -14.46 -14.34 8.49
CA ALA A 249 -14.91 -13.42 7.47
C ALA A 249 -16.17 -13.94 6.76
N LYS A 250 -17.11 -13.05 6.48
CA LYS A 250 -18.36 -13.31 5.77
C LYS A 250 -18.47 -12.44 4.52
N TRP A 251 -19.35 -12.81 3.62
CA TRP A 251 -19.58 -12.05 2.40
C TRP A 251 -20.15 -10.64 2.66
N GLU A 252 -20.84 -10.45 3.79
CA GLU A 252 -21.36 -9.15 4.24
C GLU A 252 -20.28 -8.26 4.86
N ASP A 253 -19.12 -8.81 5.22
CA ASP A 253 -18.00 -8.05 5.71
C ASP A 253 -17.31 -7.31 4.54
N GLY A 254 -16.60 -6.27 4.86
CA GLY A 254 -15.71 -5.53 3.96
C GLY A 254 -14.35 -5.35 4.61
N ALA A 255 -13.46 -4.63 3.95
CA ALA A 255 -12.16 -4.32 4.52
C ALA A 255 -12.35 -3.62 5.89
N LEU A 256 -11.69 -4.15 6.91
CA LEU A 256 -11.74 -3.58 8.26
C LEU A 256 -11.11 -2.19 8.30
N TYR A 257 -10.19 -1.95 7.38
CA TYR A 257 -9.47 -0.71 7.36
C TYR A 257 -9.18 -0.24 5.91
N PRO A 258 -9.93 0.73 5.40
CA PRO A 258 -9.77 1.22 4.03
C PRO A 258 -8.58 2.16 3.82
N GLY A 259 -7.78 2.43 4.86
CA GLY A 259 -6.66 3.37 4.83
C GLY A 259 -5.55 3.01 5.82
N LYS A 260 -5.24 3.92 6.75
CA LYS A 260 -4.19 3.69 7.75
C LYS A 260 -4.63 2.63 8.77
N ARG A 261 -3.81 1.59 8.97
CA ARG A 261 -4.13 0.43 9.84
C ARG A 261 -4.22 0.73 11.34
N VAL A 262 -3.94 1.95 11.75
CA VAL A 262 -4.00 2.37 13.15
C VAL A 262 -4.92 3.54 13.33
N THR A 263 -5.90 3.36 14.17
CA THR A 263 -6.71 4.45 14.70
C THR A 263 -6.33 4.71 16.16
N ARG A 264 -6.15 5.98 16.51
CA ARG A 264 -6.01 6.43 17.91
C ARG A 264 -7.36 7.00 18.33
N GLN A 265 -7.86 6.52 19.45
CA GLN A 265 -8.95 7.15 20.19
C GLN A 265 -8.38 7.77 21.44
#